data_8ad77aeabe05f19e5adb309a11aeb1cb
#
_entry.id   8ad77aeabe05f19e5adb309a11aeb1cb
#
_cell.length_a   1.000
_cell.length_b   1.000
_cell.length_c   1.000
_cell.angle_alpha   90.00
_cell.angle_beta   90.00
_cell.angle_gamma   90.00
#
_symmetry.space_group_name_H-M   'P 1'
#
loop_
_entity.id
_entity.type
_entity.pdbx_description
1 polymer ?
#
loop_
_entity_poly.entity_id
_entity_poly.type
_entity_poly.pdbx_seq_one_letter_code
_entity_poly.pdbx_strand_id
1 'polypeptide(L)'
;MKEKQDDTVYLTSKVNEIFATTEVVQYFTNELKDPIELKILFPILKKLSLSKFVVSMDDKVIVSKVMPKEKAEEKYNDTIASGNVGFISRYEDNNQSYSVNIGNLAPNKQVKLQSIFIQMIESNDLSYEFSIMENYPAFYYEGMNNNDSNKNKKIDANIKIETQSKITRLISKYSNEEIKNNSNYTTEYSQDYTKVEIKYKNDKPDLLSKKNEDDKNSFSILFRTENMNKPILYSQYNPELKEAAYSINYTYTSKYLKEIPVPEKPDEDNTISYVTKYEDNVVNETPGLFIFIIDQSGSMSGNPIELVKKSLLLFIQSLPEHSY
;
A
#
# COMPACT_ATOMS: atom_id res chain seq x y z
N MET A 1 -27.57 7.53 -24.40
CA MET A 1 -27.44 7.86 -22.97
C MET A 1 -26.00 8.25 -22.78
N LYS A 2 -25.68 9.47 -22.30
CA LYS A 2 -24.31 9.78 -21.88
C LYS A 2 -24.03 8.94 -20.64
N GLU A 3 -23.08 8.02 -20.70
CA GLU A 3 -22.57 7.38 -19.50
C GLU A 3 -21.99 8.47 -18.61
N LYS A 4 -22.50 8.56 -17.39
CA LYS A 4 -22.06 9.54 -16.39
C LYS A 4 -20.61 9.24 -16.06
N GLN A 5 -19.78 10.28 -15.94
CA GLN A 5 -18.40 10.11 -15.48
C GLN A 5 -18.41 9.27 -14.21
N ASP A 6 -17.60 8.22 -14.18
CA ASP A 6 -17.51 7.34 -13.02
C ASP A 6 -16.52 7.94 -12.01
N ASP A 7 -17.05 8.46 -10.89
CA ASP A 7 -16.26 9.04 -9.79
C ASP A 7 -15.72 7.99 -8.84
N THR A 8 -15.74 6.73 -9.24
CA THR A 8 -15.33 5.60 -8.41
C THR A 8 -13.96 5.08 -8.84
N VAL A 9 -13.13 4.76 -7.88
CA VAL A 9 -11.89 4.01 -8.03
C VAL A 9 -12.15 2.57 -7.63
N TYR A 10 -11.91 1.65 -8.53
CA TYR A 10 -12.05 0.22 -8.28
C TYR A 10 -10.69 -0.37 -7.93
N LEU A 11 -10.60 -1.01 -6.78
CA LEU A 11 -9.40 -1.70 -6.33
C LEU A 11 -9.64 -3.20 -6.22
N THR A 12 -8.73 -3.98 -6.77
CA THR A 12 -8.72 -5.43 -6.58
C THR A 12 -7.36 -5.83 -6.04
N SER A 13 -7.33 -6.34 -4.82
CA SER A 13 -6.09 -6.72 -4.15
C SER A 13 -6.02 -8.21 -3.92
N LYS A 14 -4.84 -8.80 -4.17
CA LYS A 14 -4.47 -10.16 -3.78
C LYS A 14 -3.33 -10.07 -2.80
N VAL A 15 -3.53 -10.61 -1.61
CA VAL A 15 -2.65 -10.44 -0.45
C VAL A 15 -2.26 -11.81 0.09
N ASN A 16 -1.01 -11.99 0.44
CA ASN A 16 -0.51 -13.11 1.25
C ASN A 16 0.37 -12.58 2.38
N GLU A 17 1.08 -13.46 3.08
CA GLU A 17 1.93 -13.08 4.23
C GLU A 17 3.21 -12.35 3.84
N ILE A 18 3.53 -12.19 2.54
CA ILE A 18 4.79 -11.59 2.07
C ILE A 18 4.56 -10.34 1.23
N PHE A 19 3.59 -10.40 0.32
CA PHE A 19 3.32 -9.28 -0.57
C PHE A 19 1.85 -9.19 -0.95
N ALA A 20 1.47 -8.03 -1.44
CA ALA A 20 0.19 -7.79 -2.06
C ALA A 20 0.37 -7.23 -3.47
N THR A 21 -0.54 -7.61 -4.36
CA THR A 21 -0.70 -6.99 -5.66
C THR A 21 -2.05 -6.30 -5.69
N THR A 22 -2.06 -5.00 -5.94
CA THR A 22 -3.29 -4.21 -6.04
C THR A 22 -3.43 -3.64 -7.44
N GLU A 23 -4.51 -3.99 -8.10
CA GLU A 23 -4.95 -3.38 -9.33
C GLU A 23 -5.89 -2.22 -9.00
N VAL A 24 -5.60 -1.04 -9.55
CA VAL A 24 -6.41 0.17 -9.43
C VAL A 24 -6.95 0.52 -10.79
N VAL A 25 -8.27 0.56 -10.93
CA VAL A 25 -8.95 0.89 -12.19
C VAL A 25 -9.74 2.18 -12.02
N GLN A 26 -9.55 3.10 -12.96
CA GLN A 26 -10.25 4.38 -13.03
C GLN A 26 -10.73 4.63 -14.45
N TYR A 27 -11.85 5.32 -14.57
CA TYR A 27 -12.40 5.74 -15.86
C TYR A 27 -12.46 7.27 -15.93
N PHE A 28 -12.18 7.80 -17.11
CA PHE A 28 -12.33 9.22 -17.41
C PHE A 28 -12.89 9.40 -18.80
N THR A 29 -13.85 10.32 -18.94
CA THR A 29 -14.42 10.71 -20.23
C THR A 29 -14.16 12.19 -20.46
N ASN A 30 -13.57 12.55 -21.61
CA ASN A 30 -13.44 13.95 -22.01
C ASN A 30 -14.81 14.50 -22.44
N GLU A 31 -15.47 15.24 -21.57
CA GLU A 31 -16.77 15.87 -21.86
C GLU A 31 -16.65 17.24 -22.54
N LEU A 32 -15.42 17.75 -22.74
CA LEU A 32 -15.17 19.01 -23.42
C LEU A 32 -15.29 18.87 -24.93
N LYS A 33 -15.35 20.01 -25.62
CA LYS A 33 -15.44 20.06 -27.09
C LYS A 33 -14.08 19.92 -27.77
N ASP A 34 -12.99 20.16 -27.03
CA ASP A 34 -11.63 20.16 -27.52
C ASP A 34 -10.83 18.99 -26.94
N PRO A 35 -9.77 18.53 -27.63
CA PRO A 35 -8.82 17.59 -27.05
C PRO A 35 -8.15 18.17 -25.81
N ILE A 36 -7.89 17.32 -24.80
CA ILE A 36 -7.27 17.72 -23.56
C ILE A 36 -5.99 16.94 -23.25
N GLU A 37 -5.16 17.51 -22.40
CA GLU A 37 -4.13 16.78 -21.66
C GLU A 37 -4.68 16.48 -20.26
N LEU A 38 -4.85 15.19 -19.97
CA LEU A 38 -5.32 14.70 -18.69
C LEU A 38 -4.12 14.38 -17.78
N LYS A 39 -4.07 14.98 -16.62
CA LYS A 39 -3.08 14.68 -15.59
C LYS A 39 -3.72 13.92 -14.45
N ILE A 40 -3.09 12.83 -14.03
CA ILE A 40 -3.54 11.97 -12.96
C ILE A 40 -2.41 11.89 -11.94
N LEU A 41 -2.74 12.03 -10.66
CA LEU A 41 -1.81 11.85 -9.56
C LEU A 41 -2.22 10.58 -8.80
N PHE A 42 -1.24 9.69 -8.61
CA PHE A 42 -1.40 8.50 -7.78
C PHE A 42 -0.60 8.72 -6.50
N PRO A 43 -1.27 8.86 -5.36
CA PRO A 43 -0.59 8.91 -4.08
C PRO A 43 0.09 7.56 -3.81
N ILE A 44 1.24 7.59 -3.15
CA ILE A 44 2.02 6.38 -2.86
C ILE A 44 2.10 6.20 -1.36
N LEU A 45 1.68 5.03 -0.87
CA LEU A 45 2.04 4.55 0.46
C LEU A 45 3.52 4.20 0.48
N LYS A 46 4.16 4.33 1.64
CA LYS A 46 5.50 3.79 1.84
C LYS A 46 5.49 2.31 1.42
N LYS A 47 6.48 1.89 0.63
CA LYS A 47 6.65 0.50 0.14
C LYS A 47 5.67 0.03 -0.93
N LEU A 48 4.91 0.95 -1.53
CA LEU A 48 4.09 0.67 -2.70
C LEU A 48 4.90 0.98 -3.97
N SER A 49 5.04 0.01 -4.85
CA SER A 49 5.75 0.16 -6.14
C SER A 49 4.80 -0.03 -7.30
N LEU A 50 4.80 0.90 -8.26
CA LEU A 50 4.08 0.75 -9.52
C LEU A 50 4.80 -0.26 -10.41
N SER A 51 4.18 -1.40 -10.68
CA SER A 51 4.73 -2.46 -11.52
C SER A 51 4.32 -2.34 -12.98
N LYS A 52 3.08 -1.94 -13.23
CA LYS A 52 2.53 -1.87 -14.59
C LYS A 52 1.48 -0.77 -14.66
N PHE A 53 1.46 -0.07 -15.79
CA PHE A 53 0.42 0.89 -16.12
C PHE A 53 -0.13 0.61 -17.52
N VAL A 54 -1.44 0.60 -17.66
CA VAL A 54 -2.13 0.31 -18.91
C VAL A 54 -3.19 1.38 -19.15
N VAL A 55 -3.21 1.90 -20.37
CA VAL A 55 -4.26 2.80 -20.85
C VAL A 55 -5.04 2.07 -21.93
N SER A 56 -6.34 1.95 -21.76
CA SER A 56 -7.23 1.39 -22.77
C SER A 56 -8.21 2.47 -23.25
N MET A 57 -8.34 2.61 -24.55
CA MET A 57 -9.24 3.56 -25.19
C MET A 57 -9.74 2.97 -26.51
N ASP A 58 -11.04 2.89 -26.69
CA ASP A 58 -11.67 2.15 -27.81
C ASP A 58 -11.09 0.72 -27.86
N ASP A 59 -10.63 0.27 -29.04
CA ASP A 59 -10.01 -1.04 -29.25
C ASP A 59 -8.49 -1.05 -29.00
N LYS A 60 -7.91 0.07 -28.56
CA LYS A 60 -6.47 0.20 -28.34
C LYS A 60 -6.11 -0.01 -26.87
N VAL A 61 -5.12 -0.86 -26.65
CA VAL A 61 -4.52 -1.09 -25.33
C VAL A 61 -3.04 -0.75 -25.39
N ILE A 62 -2.61 0.19 -24.58
CA ILE A 62 -1.22 0.64 -24.51
C ILE A 62 -0.65 0.31 -23.14
N VAL A 63 0.42 -0.48 -23.13
CA VAL A 63 1.12 -0.90 -21.92
C VAL A 63 2.38 -0.07 -21.75
N SER A 64 2.62 0.45 -20.53
CA SER A 64 3.83 1.21 -20.21
C SER A 64 5.10 0.37 -20.37
N LYS A 65 6.17 1.05 -20.78
CA LYS A 65 7.54 0.50 -20.78
C LYS A 65 8.44 1.45 -20.02
N VAL A 66 9.27 0.90 -19.15
CA VAL A 66 10.30 1.66 -18.44
C VAL A 66 11.41 2.02 -19.42
N MET A 67 11.82 3.28 -19.41
CA MET A 67 12.91 3.78 -20.25
C MET A 67 13.57 5.01 -19.59
N PRO A 68 14.79 5.44 -20.02
CA PRO A 68 15.40 6.67 -19.55
C PRO A 68 14.48 7.88 -19.71
N LYS A 69 14.52 8.81 -18.76
CA LYS A 69 13.59 9.95 -18.66
C LYS A 69 13.55 10.77 -19.94
N GLU A 70 14.72 11.18 -20.45
CA GLU A 70 14.83 12.01 -21.65
C GLU A 70 14.20 11.34 -22.87
N LYS A 71 14.45 10.04 -23.04
CA LYS A 71 13.90 9.26 -24.15
C LYS A 71 12.37 9.08 -24.01
N ALA A 72 11.86 8.97 -22.77
CA ALA A 72 10.43 8.90 -22.53
C ALA A 72 9.74 10.22 -22.90
N GLU A 73 10.33 11.33 -22.52
CA GLU A 73 9.83 12.67 -22.81
C GLU A 73 9.86 12.98 -24.31
N GLU A 74 10.97 12.71 -24.99
CA GLU A 74 11.09 12.85 -26.45
C GLU A 74 9.98 12.06 -27.15
N LYS A 75 9.84 10.77 -26.85
CA LYS A 75 8.83 9.93 -27.47
C LYS A 75 7.40 10.40 -27.16
N TYR A 76 7.11 10.87 -25.96
CA TYR A 76 5.81 11.44 -25.63
C TYR A 76 5.54 12.70 -26.46
N ASN A 77 6.48 13.64 -26.47
CA ASN A 77 6.34 14.90 -27.22
C ASN A 77 6.15 14.67 -28.73
N ASP A 78 6.89 13.74 -29.34
CA ASP A 78 6.75 13.37 -30.74
C ASP A 78 5.35 12.78 -31.04
N THR A 79 4.87 11.95 -30.10
CA THR A 79 3.52 11.36 -30.23
C THR A 79 2.44 12.43 -30.18
N ILE A 80 2.54 13.39 -29.25
CA ILE A 80 1.59 14.48 -29.10
C ILE A 80 1.66 15.44 -30.28
N ALA A 81 2.88 15.82 -30.72
CA ALA A 81 3.09 16.68 -31.87
C ALA A 81 2.54 16.10 -33.18
N SER A 82 2.50 14.78 -33.29
CA SER A 82 1.89 14.05 -34.42
C SER A 82 0.36 13.95 -34.34
N GLY A 83 -0.29 14.57 -33.35
CA GLY A 83 -1.73 14.51 -33.11
C GLY A 83 -2.25 13.18 -32.56
N ASN A 84 -1.37 12.28 -32.16
CA ASN A 84 -1.73 10.99 -31.59
C ASN A 84 -1.92 11.07 -30.09
N VAL A 85 -2.74 10.17 -29.53
CA VAL A 85 -2.85 10.00 -28.08
C VAL A 85 -1.57 9.34 -27.55
N GLY A 86 -0.93 10.00 -26.61
CA GLY A 86 0.26 9.47 -25.92
C GLY A 86 0.08 9.51 -24.42
N PHE A 87 0.84 8.72 -23.69
CA PHE A 87 0.92 8.85 -22.24
C PHE A 87 2.35 8.69 -21.74
N ILE A 88 2.61 9.35 -20.62
CA ILE A 88 3.88 9.27 -19.90
C ILE A 88 3.60 9.21 -18.41
N SER A 89 4.33 8.36 -17.68
CA SER A 89 4.30 8.30 -16.21
C SER A 89 5.65 8.73 -15.65
N ARG A 90 5.61 9.54 -14.59
CA ARG A 90 6.79 10.04 -13.89
C ARG A 90 6.63 9.83 -12.39
N TYR A 91 7.73 9.54 -11.72
CA TYR A 91 7.81 9.62 -10.28
C TYR A 91 8.13 11.07 -9.89
N GLU A 92 7.33 11.65 -8.99
CA GLU A 92 7.46 13.01 -8.49
C GLU A 92 8.05 12.96 -7.06
N ASP A 93 9.35 13.15 -6.94
CA ASP A 93 10.08 13.04 -5.65
C ASP A 93 9.51 13.97 -4.58
N ASN A 94 9.14 15.20 -4.95
CA ASN A 94 8.66 16.21 -4.01
C ASN A 94 7.35 15.84 -3.34
N ASN A 95 6.49 15.07 -4.02
CA ASN A 95 5.15 14.72 -3.55
C ASN A 95 5.01 13.24 -3.21
N GLN A 96 6.08 12.45 -3.35
CA GLN A 96 6.01 10.99 -3.22
C GLN A 96 4.78 10.41 -3.95
N SER A 97 4.63 10.77 -5.23
CA SER A 97 3.50 10.37 -6.06
C SER A 97 3.96 10.00 -7.46
N TYR A 98 3.17 9.19 -8.16
CA TYR A 98 3.30 9.03 -9.60
C TYR A 98 2.34 10.00 -10.30
N SER A 99 2.85 10.77 -11.25
CA SER A 99 2.03 11.50 -12.20
C SER A 99 1.91 10.71 -13.51
N VAL A 100 0.74 10.73 -14.09
CA VAL A 100 0.48 10.19 -15.44
C VAL A 100 -0.18 11.28 -16.26
N ASN A 101 0.43 11.61 -17.38
CA ASN A 101 -0.13 12.54 -18.35
C ASN A 101 -0.60 11.77 -19.58
N ILE A 102 -1.81 12.05 -20.04
CA ILE A 102 -2.41 11.52 -21.27
C ILE A 102 -2.76 12.71 -22.16
N GLY A 103 -1.99 12.90 -23.22
CA GLY A 103 -2.18 14.00 -24.15
C GLY A 103 -3.05 13.64 -25.34
N ASN A 104 -3.64 14.66 -25.97
CA ASN A 104 -4.51 14.57 -27.12
C ASN A 104 -5.74 13.68 -26.93
N LEU A 105 -6.31 13.64 -25.72
CA LEU A 105 -7.55 12.91 -25.47
C LEU A 105 -8.71 13.63 -26.14
N ALA A 106 -9.21 13.07 -27.22
CA ALA A 106 -10.25 13.68 -28.06
C ALA A 106 -11.60 13.82 -27.33
N PRO A 107 -12.47 14.73 -27.76
CA PRO A 107 -13.83 14.91 -27.23
C PRO A 107 -14.64 13.61 -27.25
N ASN A 108 -15.44 13.42 -26.19
CA ASN A 108 -16.32 12.25 -25.98
C ASN A 108 -15.59 10.89 -25.96
N LYS A 109 -14.27 10.87 -25.82
CA LYS A 109 -13.51 9.63 -25.64
C LYS A 109 -13.37 9.31 -24.18
N GLN A 110 -13.61 8.03 -23.84
CA GLN A 110 -13.37 7.47 -22.52
C GLN A 110 -12.05 6.71 -22.52
N VAL A 111 -11.28 6.92 -21.47
CA VAL A 111 -10.10 6.11 -21.16
C VAL A 111 -10.33 5.29 -19.90
N LYS A 112 -9.92 4.03 -19.96
CA LYS A 112 -9.74 3.16 -18.80
C LYS A 112 -8.26 3.17 -18.41
N LEU A 113 -8.00 3.52 -17.17
CA LEU A 113 -6.68 3.55 -16.56
C LEU A 113 -6.55 2.39 -15.60
N GLN A 114 -5.50 1.60 -15.75
CA GLN A 114 -5.27 0.41 -14.96
C GLN A 114 -3.83 0.43 -14.46
N SER A 115 -3.67 0.56 -13.15
CA SER A 115 -2.37 0.59 -12.49
C SER A 115 -2.23 -0.63 -11.61
N ILE A 116 -1.10 -1.34 -11.70
CA ILE A 116 -0.80 -2.50 -10.89
C ILE A 116 0.34 -2.14 -9.95
N PHE A 117 0.04 -2.18 -8.68
CA PHE A 117 0.99 -1.92 -7.60
C PHE A 117 1.37 -3.21 -6.88
N ILE A 118 2.61 -3.26 -6.42
CA ILE A 118 3.13 -4.31 -5.55
C ILE A 118 3.52 -3.66 -4.23
N GLN A 119 3.11 -4.29 -3.14
CA GLN A 119 3.40 -3.87 -1.76
C GLN A 119 4.00 -5.03 -1.00
N MET A 120 5.07 -4.79 -0.25
CA MET A 120 5.57 -5.74 0.74
C MET A 120 4.67 -5.70 1.97
N ILE A 121 4.29 -6.86 2.47
CA ILE A 121 3.54 -7.00 3.70
C ILE A 121 4.52 -7.01 4.88
N GLU A 122 4.25 -6.17 5.85
CA GLU A 122 5.03 -6.12 7.08
C GLU A 122 4.33 -6.86 8.21
N SER A 123 5.12 -7.41 9.09
CA SER A 123 4.62 -7.93 10.36
C SER A 123 4.92 -6.92 11.47
N ASN A 124 3.90 -6.57 12.21
CA ASN A 124 3.96 -5.71 13.38
C ASN A 124 3.10 -6.33 14.48
N ASP A 125 3.62 -6.42 15.70
CA ASP A 125 2.92 -6.97 16.87
C ASP A 125 2.19 -8.30 16.61
N LEU A 126 2.87 -9.25 15.96
CA LEU A 126 2.31 -10.55 15.59
C LEU A 126 1.08 -10.45 14.67
N SER A 127 1.03 -9.45 13.82
CA SER A 127 0.03 -9.29 12.78
C SER A 127 0.69 -8.84 11.49
N TYR A 128 0.19 -9.28 10.36
CA TYR A 128 0.52 -8.75 9.05
C TYR A 128 -0.34 -7.53 8.78
N GLU A 129 0.23 -6.49 8.18
CA GLU A 129 -0.51 -5.27 7.84
C GLU A 129 -0.54 -5.06 6.33
N PHE A 130 -1.76 -4.98 5.80
CA PHE A 130 -2.04 -4.58 4.43
C PHE A 130 -2.86 -3.29 4.42
N SER A 131 -2.50 -2.33 3.57
CA SER A 131 -3.20 -1.05 3.49
C SER A 131 -3.52 -0.66 2.06
N ILE A 132 -4.68 -0.07 1.85
CA ILE A 132 -5.05 0.63 0.62
C ILE A 132 -5.15 2.12 0.87
N MET A 133 -4.81 2.90 -0.14
CA MET A 133 -5.03 4.35 -0.13
C MET A 133 -6.52 4.65 -0.28
N GLU A 134 -6.98 5.68 0.40
CA GLU A 134 -8.34 6.22 0.26
C GLU A 134 -8.38 7.61 -0.36
N ASN A 135 -7.20 8.18 -0.60
CA ASN A 135 -7.05 9.52 -1.15
C ASN A 135 -6.67 9.43 -2.63
N TYR A 136 -7.67 9.29 -3.49
CA TYR A 136 -7.50 9.36 -4.94
C TYR A 136 -8.08 10.68 -5.42
N PRO A 137 -7.23 11.68 -5.76
CA PRO A 137 -7.69 12.99 -6.22
C PRO A 137 -8.45 12.87 -7.55
N ALA A 138 -9.29 13.83 -7.81
CA ALA A 138 -9.91 13.98 -9.11
C ALA A 138 -8.85 14.15 -10.20
N PHE A 139 -9.19 13.79 -11.42
CA PHE A 139 -8.34 14.03 -12.57
C PHE A 139 -8.22 15.53 -12.83
N TYR A 140 -7.04 15.96 -13.24
CA TYR A 140 -6.77 17.36 -13.56
C TYR A 140 -6.59 17.53 -15.07
N TYR A 141 -7.19 18.59 -15.63
CA TYR A 141 -6.95 19.05 -17.00
C TYR A 141 -7.07 20.58 -17.05
N GLU A 142 -6.41 21.20 -18.02
CA GLU A 142 -6.47 22.65 -18.19
C GLU A 142 -7.91 23.12 -18.44
N GLY A 143 -8.37 24.12 -17.68
CA GLY A 143 -9.75 24.60 -17.73
C GLY A 143 -10.72 23.95 -16.74
N MET A 144 -10.25 23.01 -15.92
CA MET A 144 -11.05 22.43 -14.85
C MET A 144 -11.31 23.45 -13.73
N ASN A 145 -12.53 23.45 -13.19
CA ASN A 145 -12.86 24.30 -12.06
C ASN A 145 -12.09 23.89 -10.80
N ASN A 146 -11.54 24.84 -10.07
CA ASN A 146 -10.76 24.60 -8.83
C ASN A 146 -11.53 23.81 -7.77
N ASN A 147 -12.86 23.90 -7.73
CA ASN A 147 -13.69 23.15 -6.80
C ASN A 147 -13.77 21.67 -7.11
N ASP A 148 -13.62 21.27 -8.37
CA ASP A 148 -13.68 19.87 -8.78
C ASP A 148 -12.32 19.20 -8.64
N SER A 149 -11.22 19.93 -8.76
CA SER A 149 -9.86 19.41 -8.58
C SER A 149 -9.54 18.97 -7.15
N ASN A 150 -10.31 19.43 -6.16
CA ASN A 150 -10.10 19.11 -4.73
C ASN A 150 -10.98 17.96 -4.22
N LYS A 151 -11.81 17.36 -5.07
CA LYS A 151 -12.65 16.23 -4.68
C LYS A 151 -11.88 14.92 -4.78
N ASN A 152 -12.03 14.08 -3.76
CA ASN A 152 -11.54 12.71 -3.81
C ASN A 152 -12.59 11.80 -4.45
N LYS A 153 -12.12 10.74 -5.10
CA LYS A 153 -12.98 9.73 -5.71
C LYS A 153 -13.49 8.74 -4.68
N LYS A 154 -14.68 8.22 -4.91
CA LYS A 154 -15.23 7.08 -4.15
C LYS A 154 -14.35 5.84 -4.32
N ILE A 155 -14.38 4.97 -3.33
CA ILE A 155 -13.63 3.72 -3.33
C ILE A 155 -14.59 2.53 -3.37
N ASP A 156 -14.31 1.57 -4.25
CA ASP A 156 -14.91 0.24 -4.25
C ASP A 156 -13.77 -0.78 -4.33
N ALA A 157 -13.49 -1.45 -3.23
CA ALA A 157 -12.35 -2.35 -3.10
C ALA A 157 -12.79 -3.79 -2.82
N ASN A 158 -12.18 -4.73 -3.54
CA ASN A 158 -12.26 -6.16 -3.29
C ASN A 158 -10.87 -6.68 -2.94
N ILE A 159 -10.69 -7.16 -1.71
CA ILE A 159 -9.41 -7.59 -1.16
C ILE A 159 -9.51 -9.07 -0.85
N LYS A 160 -8.65 -9.89 -1.45
CA LYS A 160 -8.55 -11.32 -1.23
C LYS A 160 -7.24 -11.62 -0.51
N ILE A 161 -7.34 -12.10 0.72
CA ILE A 161 -6.21 -12.57 1.50
C ILE A 161 -6.19 -14.10 1.42
N GLU A 162 -5.06 -14.67 1.05
CA GLU A 162 -4.82 -16.10 0.96
C GLU A 162 -3.53 -16.46 1.70
N THR A 163 -3.64 -17.27 2.72
CA THR A 163 -2.57 -17.61 3.66
C THR A 163 -2.27 -19.10 3.66
N GLN A 164 -1.05 -19.48 4.07
CA GLN A 164 -0.64 -20.89 4.14
C GLN A 164 -1.22 -21.63 5.36
N SER A 165 -1.63 -20.89 6.38
CA SER A 165 -2.28 -21.45 7.56
C SER A 165 -3.51 -20.65 7.94
N LYS A 166 -4.32 -21.19 8.85
CA LYS A 166 -5.57 -20.60 9.29
C LYS A 166 -5.38 -19.16 9.76
N ILE A 167 -6.22 -18.25 9.26
CA ILE A 167 -6.34 -16.88 9.76
C ILE A 167 -7.01 -16.94 11.13
N THR A 168 -6.32 -16.47 12.16
CA THR A 168 -6.79 -16.51 13.55
C THR A 168 -7.32 -15.16 14.02
N ARG A 169 -6.94 -14.08 13.35
CA ARG A 169 -7.40 -12.73 13.67
C ARG A 169 -7.47 -11.87 12.41
N LEU A 170 -8.51 -11.05 12.32
CA LEU A 170 -8.68 -10.04 11.26
C LEU A 170 -9.28 -8.79 11.88
N ILE A 171 -8.60 -7.66 11.71
CA ILE A 171 -9.04 -6.37 12.24
C ILE A 171 -8.96 -5.33 11.13
N SER A 172 -10.00 -4.54 10.98
CA SER A 172 -9.98 -3.33 10.15
C SER A 172 -9.51 -2.15 10.95
N LYS A 173 -8.60 -1.37 10.40
CA LYS A 173 -8.09 -0.13 10.98
C LYS A 173 -8.32 1.01 10.00
N TYR A 174 -8.98 2.02 10.47
CA TYR A 174 -9.28 3.23 9.71
C TYR A 174 -8.35 4.35 10.16
N SER A 175 -7.95 5.23 9.24
CA SER A 175 -7.09 6.36 9.58
C SER A 175 -7.82 7.39 10.47
N ASN A 176 -9.15 7.45 10.41
CA ASN A 176 -9.98 8.27 11.29
C ASN A 176 -11.41 7.73 11.41
N GLU A 177 -12.16 8.23 12.42
CA GLU A 177 -13.55 7.83 12.68
C GLU A 177 -14.53 8.28 11.57
N GLU A 178 -14.24 9.33 10.83
CA GLU A 178 -15.10 9.78 9.73
C GLU A 178 -15.09 8.77 8.58
N ILE A 179 -13.94 8.20 8.28
CA ILE A 179 -13.80 7.12 7.29
C ILE A 179 -14.60 5.91 7.75
N LYS A 180 -14.40 5.48 9.00
CA LYS A 180 -15.14 4.35 9.59
C LYS A 180 -16.66 4.53 9.48
N ASN A 181 -17.17 5.72 9.79
CA ASN A 181 -18.60 6.00 9.80
C ASN A 181 -19.22 6.10 8.39
N ASN A 182 -18.42 6.33 7.36
CA ASN A 182 -18.88 6.48 5.98
C ASN A 182 -18.50 5.32 5.05
N SER A 183 -17.88 4.28 5.58
CA SER A 183 -17.47 3.09 4.83
C SER A 183 -18.34 1.88 5.14
N ASN A 184 -18.48 1.01 4.15
CA ASN A 184 -19.09 -0.30 4.29
C ASN A 184 -18.00 -1.36 4.15
N TYR A 185 -18.00 -2.31 5.08
CA TYR A 185 -17.03 -3.38 5.17
C TYR A 185 -17.72 -4.71 5.42
N THR A 186 -17.41 -5.72 4.61
CA THR A 186 -17.93 -7.10 4.79
C THR A 186 -16.82 -8.11 4.56
N THR A 187 -16.88 -9.23 5.26
CA THR A 187 -15.92 -10.33 5.21
C THR A 187 -16.63 -11.65 4.89
N GLU A 188 -16.01 -12.45 4.02
CA GLU A 188 -16.45 -13.82 3.70
C GLU A 188 -15.23 -14.75 3.78
N TYR A 189 -15.27 -15.76 4.65
CA TYR A 189 -14.19 -16.71 4.86
C TYR A 189 -14.41 -18.03 4.11
N SER A 190 -13.31 -18.68 3.70
CA SER A 190 -13.33 -20.10 3.34
C SER A 190 -13.63 -20.98 4.56
N GLN A 191 -14.05 -22.22 4.33
CA GLN A 191 -14.38 -23.16 5.42
C GLN A 191 -13.21 -23.45 6.35
N ASP A 192 -12.00 -23.47 5.80
CA ASP A 192 -10.75 -23.72 6.51
C ASP A 192 -10.09 -22.46 7.07
N TYR A 193 -10.71 -21.30 6.85
CA TYR A 193 -10.20 -19.98 7.24
C TYR A 193 -8.81 -19.63 6.70
N THR A 194 -8.37 -20.29 5.63
CA THR A 194 -7.10 -19.91 4.95
C THR A 194 -7.28 -18.79 3.95
N LYS A 195 -8.52 -18.46 3.60
CA LYS A 195 -8.87 -17.39 2.67
C LYS A 195 -9.95 -16.52 3.24
N VAL A 196 -9.85 -15.21 2.96
CA VAL A 196 -10.91 -14.25 3.25
C VAL A 196 -11.06 -13.29 2.08
N GLU A 197 -12.31 -13.06 1.69
CA GLU A 197 -12.68 -12.00 0.74
C GLU A 197 -13.31 -10.83 1.51
N ILE A 198 -12.78 -9.65 1.28
CA ILE A 198 -13.18 -8.43 1.97
C ILE A 198 -13.67 -7.45 0.92
N LYS A 199 -14.91 -7.00 1.06
CA LYS A 199 -15.48 -5.93 0.25
C LYS A 199 -15.54 -4.67 1.07
N TYR A 200 -14.94 -3.60 0.56
CA TYR A 200 -14.84 -2.31 1.21
C TYR A 200 -15.30 -1.20 0.27
N LYS A 201 -16.17 -0.32 0.76
CA LYS A 201 -16.66 0.84 0.02
C LYS A 201 -16.58 2.09 0.87
N ASN A 202 -16.12 3.19 0.27
CA ASN A 202 -16.18 4.51 0.84
C ASN A 202 -16.83 5.48 -0.17
N ASP A 203 -18.06 5.87 0.12
CA ASP A 203 -18.88 6.72 -0.77
C ASP A 203 -18.70 8.23 -0.49
N LYS A 204 -17.97 8.62 0.56
CA LYS A 204 -17.77 10.00 0.98
C LYS A 204 -16.31 10.34 1.28
N PRO A 205 -15.42 10.21 0.32
CA PRO A 205 -13.99 10.45 0.53
C PRO A 205 -13.65 11.92 0.79
N ASP A 206 -14.53 12.87 0.45
CA ASP A 206 -14.29 14.31 0.61
C ASP A 206 -14.34 14.79 2.07
N LEU A 207 -14.82 13.95 3.00
CA LEU A 207 -14.76 14.20 4.44
C LEU A 207 -13.36 14.02 5.01
N LEU A 208 -12.41 13.55 4.19
CA LEU A 208 -11.02 13.36 4.58
C LEU A 208 -10.35 14.73 4.67
N SER A 209 -10.48 15.35 5.83
CA SER A 209 -9.98 16.68 6.09
C SER A 209 -8.47 16.80 5.93
N LYS A 210 -8.06 17.91 5.39
CA LYS A 210 -6.74 18.54 5.29
C LYS A 210 -5.93 18.57 6.62
N LYS A 211 -5.72 17.44 7.27
CA LYS A 211 -4.89 17.36 8.48
C LYS A 211 -3.64 16.53 8.21
N ASN A 212 -2.52 17.26 8.25
CA ASN A 212 -1.13 16.82 8.29
C ASN A 212 -0.68 15.95 7.10
N GLU A 213 0.37 16.42 6.41
CA GLU A 213 1.03 15.77 5.27
C GLU A 213 1.55 14.35 5.56
N ASP A 214 1.65 13.96 6.84
CA ASP A 214 2.13 12.64 7.28
C ASP A 214 1.02 11.59 7.49
N ASP A 215 -0.24 11.99 7.70
CA ASP A 215 -1.37 11.08 7.84
C ASP A 215 -2.04 10.84 6.49
N LYS A 216 -1.45 9.96 5.70
CA LYS A 216 -2.07 9.50 4.46
C LYS A 216 -3.32 8.70 4.82
N ASN A 217 -4.48 9.21 4.39
CA ASN A 217 -5.75 8.52 4.59
C ASN A 217 -5.68 7.11 3.98
N SER A 218 -5.79 6.11 4.82
CA SER A 218 -5.70 4.71 4.44
C SER A 218 -6.70 3.85 5.22
N PHE A 219 -7.18 2.83 4.57
CA PHE A 219 -7.84 1.70 5.19
C PHE A 219 -6.85 0.55 5.30
N SER A 220 -6.60 0.07 6.49
CA SER A 220 -5.66 -1.01 6.76
C SER A 220 -6.36 -2.23 7.33
N ILE A 221 -5.84 -3.40 6.98
CA ILE A 221 -6.27 -4.70 7.48
C ILE A 221 -5.08 -5.32 8.20
N LEU A 222 -5.30 -5.64 9.46
CA LEU A 222 -4.37 -6.40 10.28
C LEU A 222 -4.88 -7.85 10.33
N PHE A 223 -4.05 -8.79 9.91
CA PHE A 223 -4.41 -10.21 10.00
C PHE A 223 -3.29 -11.04 10.63
N ARG A 224 -3.67 -12.08 11.33
CA ARG A 224 -2.75 -13.01 11.99
C ARG A 224 -3.05 -14.42 11.50
N THR A 225 -1.99 -15.22 11.35
CA THR A 225 -2.13 -16.63 11.01
C THR A 225 -1.64 -17.52 12.13
N GLU A 226 -2.15 -18.77 12.19
CA GLU A 226 -1.79 -19.75 13.21
C GLU A 226 -0.28 -20.02 13.29
N ASN A 227 0.37 -20.07 12.13
CA ASN A 227 1.78 -20.42 12.02
C ASN A 227 2.70 -19.20 11.77
N MET A 228 2.30 -18.00 12.19
CA MET A 228 3.05 -16.78 11.96
C MET A 228 4.49 -16.83 12.52
N ASN A 229 4.72 -17.63 13.56
CA ASN A 229 6.03 -17.87 14.20
C ASN A 229 6.89 -18.91 13.48
N LYS A 230 6.42 -19.53 12.41
CA LYS A 230 7.17 -20.49 11.61
C LYS A 230 7.66 -19.84 10.31
N PRO A 231 8.81 -20.25 9.79
CA PRO A 231 9.27 -19.79 8.48
C PRO A 231 8.26 -20.18 7.39
N ILE A 232 7.89 -19.23 6.56
CA ILE A 232 6.98 -19.42 5.42
C ILE A 232 7.78 -19.21 4.15
N LEU A 233 7.78 -20.22 3.27
CA LEU A 233 8.44 -20.19 1.97
C LEU A 233 7.41 -20.00 0.87
N TYR A 234 7.59 -18.97 0.06
CA TYR A 234 6.89 -18.78 -1.20
C TYR A 234 7.85 -18.98 -2.36
N SER A 235 7.38 -19.67 -3.39
CA SER A 235 8.14 -19.85 -4.62
C SER A 235 7.26 -19.53 -5.83
N GLN A 236 7.86 -18.90 -6.82
CA GLN A 236 7.22 -18.61 -8.10
C GLN A 236 8.18 -18.96 -9.23
N TYR A 237 7.67 -19.61 -10.27
CA TYR A 237 8.42 -19.91 -11.47
C TYR A 237 7.80 -19.16 -12.66
N ASN A 238 8.65 -18.47 -13.43
CA ASN A 238 8.28 -17.85 -14.69
C ASN A 238 8.75 -18.74 -15.85
N PRO A 239 7.83 -19.43 -16.56
CA PRO A 239 8.20 -20.34 -17.64
C PRO A 239 8.77 -19.63 -18.88
N GLU A 240 8.40 -18.37 -19.13
CA GLU A 240 8.89 -17.59 -20.27
C GLU A 240 10.33 -17.17 -20.09
N LEU A 241 10.69 -16.71 -18.88
CA LEU A 241 12.06 -16.32 -18.53
C LEU A 241 12.90 -17.49 -18.04
N LYS A 242 12.29 -18.63 -17.74
CA LYS A 242 12.91 -19.80 -17.10
C LYS A 242 13.60 -19.46 -15.77
N GLU A 243 13.00 -18.54 -15.03
CA GLU A 243 13.51 -18.03 -13.75
C GLU A 243 12.59 -18.43 -12.62
N ALA A 244 13.18 -18.70 -11.45
CA ALA A 244 12.45 -18.94 -10.21
C ALA A 244 12.80 -17.87 -9.18
N ALA A 245 11.78 -17.41 -8.46
CA ALA A 245 11.93 -16.50 -7.32
C ALA A 245 11.47 -17.21 -6.05
N TYR A 246 12.21 -17.00 -4.98
CA TYR A 246 11.91 -17.54 -3.66
C TYR A 246 11.86 -16.40 -2.65
N SER A 247 10.90 -16.45 -1.74
CA SER A 247 10.81 -15.52 -0.62
C SER A 247 10.54 -16.30 0.66
N ILE A 248 11.31 -16.00 1.70
CA ILE A 248 11.14 -16.58 3.03
C ILE A 248 10.70 -15.47 3.97
N ASN A 249 9.55 -15.65 4.60
CA ASN A 249 9.09 -14.79 5.68
C ASN A 249 9.27 -15.52 7.01
N TYR A 250 9.85 -14.83 7.96
CA TYR A 250 10.04 -15.33 9.32
C TYR A 250 9.80 -14.22 10.31
N THR A 251 8.78 -14.39 11.15
CA THR A 251 8.49 -13.49 12.25
C THR A 251 9.13 -14.05 13.51
N TYR A 252 10.14 -13.36 14.03
CA TYR A 252 10.77 -13.75 15.28
C TYR A 252 9.82 -13.48 16.42
N THR A 253 9.50 -14.54 17.18
CA THR A 253 8.76 -14.42 18.44
C THR A 253 9.67 -14.80 19.58
N SER A 254 9.70 -14.00 20.65
CA SER A 254 10.42 -14.35 21.85
C SER A 254 9.85 -15.66 22.44
N LYS A 255 10.73 -16.56 22.88
CA LYS A 255 10.33 -17.78 23.60
C LYS A 255 9.52 -17.51 24.89
N TYR A 256 9.55 -16.26 25.37
CA TYR A 256 8.78 -15.82 26.53
C TYR A 256 7.35 -15.41 26.19
N LEU A 257 7.00 -15.25 24.90
CA LEU A 257 5.60 -15.08 24.51
C LEU A 257 4.91 -16.44 24.70
N LYS A 258 3.94 -16.51 25.60
CA LYS A 258 3.08 -17.69 25.75
C LYS A 258 2.44 -17.98 24.40
N GLU A 259 2.23 -19.26 24.08
CA GLU A 259 1.48 -19.67 22.89
C GLU A 259 0.14 -18.94 22.87
N ILE A 260 -0.12 -18.22 21.79
CA ILE A 260 -1.37 -17.52 21.61
C ILE A 260 -2.42 -18.58 21.27
N PRO A 261 -3.52 -18.70 22.02
CA PRO A 261 -4.56 -19.68 21.69
C PRO A 261 -5.08 -19.45 20.29
N VAL A 262 -5.21 -20.52 19.51
CA VAL A 262 -5.82 -20.48 18.18
C VAL A 262 -7.33 -20.56 18.34
N PRO A 263 -8.10 -19.49 18.00
CA PRO A 263 -9.54 -19.52 18.12
C PRO A 263 -10.18 -20.45 17.07
N GLU A 264 -11.37 -20.96 17.33
CA GLU A 264 -12.13 -21.76 16.34
C GLU A 264 -12.46 -20.95 15.09
N LYS A 265 -12.78 -19.66 15.27
CA LYS A 265 -13.06 -18.69 14.20
C LYS A 265 -12.14 -17.49 14.34
N PRO A 266 -11.84 -16.76 13.25
CA PRO A 266 -11.09 -15.52 13.33
C PRO A 266 -11.75 -14.51 14.27
N ASP A 267 -10.93 -13.88 15.09
CA ASP A 267 -11.35 -12.77 15.95
C ASP A 267 -11.43 -11.48 15.12
N GLU A 268 -12.61 -10.87 15.10
CA GLU A 268 -12.91 -9.63 14.36
C GLU A 268 -13.15 -8.44 15.31
N ASP A 269 -12.70 -8.53 16.56
CA ASP A 269 -12.87 -7.44 17.51
C ASP A 269 -12.12 -6.18 17.01
N ASN A 270 -12.88 -5.13 16.71
CA ASN A 270 -12.38 -3.84 16.27
C ASN A 270 -11.69 -3.04 17.38
N THR A 271 -11.79 -3.47 18.61
CA THR A 271 -10.99 -2.92 19.68
C THR A 271 -9.56 -3.41 19.50
N ILE A 272 -8.63 -2.50 19.29
CA ILE A 272 -7.19 -2.76 19.35
C ILE A 272 -6.85 -3.09 20.80
N SER A 273 -7.33 -4.20 21.29
CA SER A 273 -6.70 -4.85 22.40
C SER A 273 -5.47 -5.55 21.80
N TYR A 274 -4.39 -4.81 21.67
CA TYR A 274 -3.09 -5.47 21.67
C TYR A 274 -3.19 -6.51 22.76
N VAL A 275 -2.99 -7.79 22.45
CA VAL A 275 -2.80 -8.78 23.48
C VAL A 275 -1.44 -8.54 24.11
N THR A 276 -1.32 -7.41 24.76
CA THR A 276 -0.52 -7.24 25.95
C THR A 276 -1.39 -7.65 27.13
N LYS A 277 -1.89 -8.86 27.16
CA LYS A 277 -1.89 -9.59 28.41
C LYS A 277 -0.45 -10.04 28.65
N TYR A 278 0.44 -9.08 28.68
CA TYR A 278 1.45 -9.11 29.74
C TYR A 278 0.61 -9.12 31.02
N GLU A 279 0.56 -10.23 31.73
CA GLU A 279 0.23 -10.18 33.15
C GLU A 279 1.13 -9.09 33.68
N ASP A 280 0.57 -8.02 34.26
CA ASP A 280 1.28 -6.85 34.80
C ASP A 280 2.41 -7.20 35.80
N ASN A 281 2.61 -8.46 36.08
CA ASN A 281 3.61 -9.04 36.94
C ASN A 281 4.92 -9.46 36.24
N VAL A 282 5.10 -9.28 34.94
CA VAL A 282 6.31 -9.67 34.18
C VAL A 282 6.98 -8.48 33.50
N VAL A 283 6.56 -7.25 33.80
CA VAL A 283 7.26 -6.04 33.34
C VAL A 283 8.60 -5.86 34.08
N ASN A 284 8.88 -6.63 35.12
CA ASN A 284 10.12 -6.59 35.79
C ASN A 284 11.13 -7.54 35.14
N GLU A 285 12.03 -6.92 34.35
CA GLU A 285 13.34 -7.44 34.04
C GLU A 285 13.39 -8.72 33.20
N THR A 286 12.94 -8.65 31.95
CA THR A 286 13.31 -9.69 30.99
C THR A 286 14.78 -9.46 30.59
N PRO A 287 15.73 -10.25 31.08
CA PRO A 287 17.10 -10.16 30.62
C PRO A 287 17.17 -10.49 29.14
N GLY A 288 17.78 -9.63 28.36
CA GLY A 288 17.92 -9.77 26.91
C GLY A 288 19.38 -9.97 26.51
N LEU A 289 19.58 -10.58 25.34
CA LEU A 289 20.86 -10.51 24.65
C LEU A 289 20.82 -9.30 23.71
N PHE A 290 21.67 -8.31 23.98
CA PHE A 290 21.78 -7.09 23.19
C PHE A 290 23.07 -7.13 22.38
N ILE A 291 22.95 -7.06 21.06
CA ILE A 291 24.09 -7.05 20.14
C ILE A 291 24.21 -5.65 19.56
N PHE A 292 25.30 -4.96 19.83
CA PHE A 292 25.59 -3.64 19.29
C PHE A 292 26.54 -3.75 18.11
N ILE A 293 26.11 -3.27 16.97
CA ILE A 293 26.94 -3.16 15.76
C ILE A 293 27.27 -1.68 15.58
N ILE A 294 28.55 -1.34 15.72
CA ILE A 294 29.02 0.03 15.65
C ILE A 294 29.87 0.20 14.39
N ASP A 295 29.49 1.13 13.53
CA ASP A 295 30.30 1.56 12.41
C ASP A 295 31.54 2.31 12.92
N GLN A 296 32.73 1.84 12.52
CA GLN A 296 34.03 2.46 12.81
C GLN A 296 34.75 2.91 11.55
N SER A 297 34.03 3.12 10.45
CA SER A 297 34.58 3.65 9.21
C SER A 297 35.19 5.04 9.41
N GLY A 298 36.01 5.47 8.46
CA GLY A 298 36.70 6.78 8.55
C GLY A 298 35.74 7.98 8.69
N SER A 299 34.51 7.87 8.16
CA SER A 299 33.47 8.89 8.31
C SER A 299 32.98 9.09 9.74
N MET A 300 33.19 8.09 10.61
CA MET A 300 32.85 8.17 12.05
C MET A 300 33.91 8.84 12.91
N SER A 301 35.06 9.21 12.34
CA SER A 301 36.17 9.83 13.09
C SER A 301 35.77 11.16 13.73
N GLY A 302 36.25 11.44 14.92
CA GLY A 302 36.00 12.70 15.65
C GLY A 302 34.66 12.71 16.38
N ASN A 303 33.86 13.73 16.18
CA ASN A 303 32.63 13.97 16.93
C ASN A 303 31.58 12.85 16.78
N PRO A 304 31.35 12.24 15.59
CA PRO A 304 30.38 11.18 15.45
C PRO A 304 30.63 9.98 16.36
N ILE A 305 31.86 9.47 16.44
CA ILE A 305 32.18 8.30 17.27
C ILE A 305 32.08 8.63 18.76
N GLU A 306 32.39 9.85 19.18
CA GLU A 306 32.25 10.29 20.56
C GLU A 306 30.75 10.38 20.97
N LEU A 307 29.87 10.80 20.05
CA LEU A 307 28.43 10.78 20.29
C LEU A 307 27.91 9.34 20.43
N VAL A 308 28.36 8.44 19.56
CA VAL A 308 27.99 7.00 19.64
C VAL A 308 28.41 6.41 20.96
N LYS A 309 29.64 6.67 21.43
CA LYS A 309 30.14 6.19 22.74
C LYS A 309 29.26 6.68 23.88
N LYS A 310 28.93 7.97 23.92
CA LYS A 310 28.05 8.55 24.95
C LYS A 310 26.65 7.95 24.93
N SER A 311 26.04 7.84 23.74
CA SER A 311 24.71 7.26 23.59
C SER A 311 24.69 5.78 24.00
N LEU A 312 25.70 5.02 23.58
CA LEU A 312 25.83 3.61 23.94
C LEU A 312 25.99 3.41 25.42
N LEU A 313 26.78 4.26 26.11
CA LEU A 313 26.94 4.20 27.56
C LEU A 313 25.63 4.43 28.29
N LEU A 314 24.84 5.44 27.87
CA LEU A 314 23.51 5.70 28.40
C LEU A 314 22.56 4.54 28.17
N PHE A 315 22.60 3.97 26.96
CA PHE A 315 21.76 2.83 26.59
C PHE A 315 22.10 1.60 27.48
N ILE A 316 23.40 1.26 27.63
CA ILE A 316 23.85 0.13 28.46
C ILE A 316 23.40 0.33 29.90
N GLN A 317 23.46 1.55 30.44
CA GLN A 317 23.00 1.87 31.78
C GLN A 317 21.49 1.75 31.97
N SER A 318 20.72 1.78 30.88
CA SER A 318 19.27 1.63 30.93
C SER A 318 18.77 0.19 30.67
N LEU A 319 19.70 -0.75 30.40
CA LEU A 319 19.34 -2.14 30.22
C LEU A 319 18.82 -2.78 31.51
N PRO A 320 17.87 -3.72 31.41
CA PRO A 320 17.43 -4.50 32.56
C PRO A 320 18.60 -5.25 33.23
N GLU A 321 18.50 -5.45 34.53
CA GLU A 321 19.47 -6.30 35.23
C GLU A 321 19.52 -7.70 34.61
N HIS A 322 20.70 -8.31 34.62
CA HIS A 322 20.95 -9.62 33.99
C HIS A 322 20.83 -9.68 32.47
N SER A 323 20.91 -8.53 31.79
CA SER A 323 21.07 -8.50 30.31
C SER A 323 22.50 -8.84 29.90
N TYR A 324 22.68 -9.45 28.72
CA TYR A 324 23.97 -9.89 28.18
C TYR A 324 24.27 -9.20 26.86
#